data_c69c8a2565223d41744b91d57703e17d
#
_entry.id   c69c8a2565223d41744b91d57703e17d
#
_cell.length_a   1.000
_cell.length_b   1.000
_cell.length_c   1.000
_cell.angle_alpha   90.00
_cell.angle_beta   90.00
_cell.angle_gamma   90.00
#
_symmetry.space_group_name_H-M   'P 1'
#
loop_
_entity.id
_entity.type
_entity.pdbx_description
1 polymer ?
#
loop_
_entity_poly.entity_id
_entity_poly.type
_entity_poly.pdbx_seq_one_letter_code
_entity_poly.pdbx_strand_id
1 'polypeptide(L)'
;MKIKKSVVCTLAAVAGFIVSAKAEFMVGYGREDVTPPLGTHLSGYFHERLADGILDPLDAIAVAFSDGTNRAVVMSLDIISLRGYFDLYREGVAAATGLDPQAVFIACTHTHTGPLVGSCRYGKKLDSFERASNYEKWLLDQLASAAKIALNDLAPAKLGIARGEAKGISFIRRYRMKDGSCRTNPGVGNPDIVAPIGEADEQVQLVRVDRTGKPSIAIVNFQCHPDTIGGNKISADWPRVVRETVESVLDDVKCVFVNGPQGDSNHICTDPAKRSPYLTRQTVYKHMGRKIGGVAVGLWDECRPVDVGKVGYSIAKVKVKSNRGRPEQLPEAERIVALHRSGQFAKIPGDTGMQKTTACAEARRILQLANGPDYFDFPLSTVTIGEALAFVGIPGEPFTGYGISMKKRSPFTMTVSACLVNGNFGYLPTDEAFKETGYETQGSLFVEGLEKAIVEGHLEQLERLFKNK
;
A
#
# COMPACT_ATOMS: atom_id res chain seq x y z
N MET A 1 86.91 -14.37 37.72
CA MET A 1 85.57 -14.19 38.33
C MET A 1 84.69 -13.61 37.26
N LYS A 2 83.83 -14.48 36.66
CA LYS A 2 82.94 -14.10 35.52
C LYS A 2 81.52 -13.85 36.06
N ILE A 3 81.05 -12.63 35.95
CA ILE A 3 79.70 -12.23 36.34
C ILE A 3 78.75 -12.49 35.10
N LYS A 4 77.79 -13.43 35.24
CA LYS A 4 76.75 -13.62 34.26
C LYS A 4 75.67 -12.60 34.51
N LYS A 5 75.34 -11.79 33.49
CA LYS A 5 74.16 -10.93 33.48
C LYS A 5 72.99 -11.68 32.91
N SER A 6 71.96 -11.94 33.73
CA SER A 6 70.69 -12.48 33.27
C SER A 6 69.83 -11.32 32.76
N VAL A 7 69.40 -11.41 31.52
CA VAL A 7 68.41 -10.50 30.94
C VAL A 7 67.03 -11.14 31.13
N VAL A 8 66.20 -10.51 31.94
CA VAL A 8 64.78 -10.88 32.09
C VAL A 8 63.97 -10.10 31.03
N CYS A 9 63.47 -10.81 30.01
CA CYS A 9 62.50 -10.27 29.07
C CYS A 9 61.11 -10.35 29.68
N THR A 10 60.51 -9.22 30.02
CA THR A 10 59.12 -9.13 30.44
C THR A 10 58.27 -8.99 29.19
N LEU A 11 57.56 -10.06 28.82
CA LEU A 11 56.48 -10.00 27.78
C LEU A 11 55.26 -9.33 28.40
N ALA A 12 54.98 -8.10 27.99
CA ALA A 12 53.71 -7.44 28.25
C ALA A 12 52.65 -7.96 27.26
N ALA A 13 51.70 -8.80 27.76
CA ALA A 13 50.53 -9.23 26.98
C ALA A 13 49.57 -8.03 26.87
N VAL A 14 49.50 -7.42 25.69
CA VAL A 14 48.46 -6.44 25.36
C VAL A 14 47.19 -7.25 25.06
N ALA A 15 46.28 -7.39 26.02
CA ALA A 15 44.94 -7.86 25.83
C ALA A 15 44.16 -6.77 25.05
N GLY A 16 44.11 -6.92 23.74
CA GLY A 16 43.22 -6.10 22.90
C GLY A 16 41.79 -6.42 23.23
N PHE A 17 41.08 -5.54 23.92
CA PHE A 17 39.62 -5.57 23.98
C PHE A 17 39.11 -5.27 22.57
N ILE A 18 38.68 -6.33 21.85
CA ILE A 18 37.83 -6.18 20.66
C ILE A 18 36.47 -5.75 21.19
N VAL A 19 36.25 -4.44 21.33
CA VAL A 19 34.91 -3.89 21.46
C VAL A 19 34.25 -4.17 20.12
N SER A 20 33.41 -5.21 20.06
CA SER A 20 32.52 -5.41 18.94
C SER A 20 31.62 -4.17 18.86
N ALA A 21 31.94 -3.24 17.99
CA ALA A 21 31.06 -2.10 17.72
C ALA A 21 29.73 -2.71 17.25
N LYS A 22 28.66 -2.52 18.03
CA LYS A 22 27.31 -2.86 17.61
C LYS A 22 27.07 -2.15 16.28
N ALA A 23 26.75 -2.90 15.23
CA ALA A 23 26.49 -2.30 13.93
C ALA A 23 25.40 -1.21 14.08
N GLU A 24 25.68 -0.04 13.53
CA GLU A 24 24.84 1.14 13.69
C GLU A 24 23.59 1.01 12.80
N PHE A 25 22.42 1.34 13.34
CA PHE A 25 21.20 1.40 12.56
C PHE A 25 21.24 2.60 11.64
N MET A 26 21.01 2.36 10.36
CA MET A 26 21.08 3.39 9.31
C MET A 26 19.79 3.41 8.48
N VAL A 27 19.41 4.61 8.03
CA VAL A 27 18.28 4.81 7.14
C VAL A 27 18.67 5.72 5.98
N GLY A 28 18.23 5.38 4.78
CA GLY A 28 18.45 6.16 3.57
C GLY A 28 17.16 6.48 2.82
N TYR A 29 17.19 7.51 1.99
CA TYR A 29 16.07 8.01 1.22
C TYR A 29 16.44 8.10 -0.26
N GLY A 30 15.51 7.69 -1.13
CA GLY A 30 15.64 7.85 -2.58
C GLY A 30 14.30 8.19 -3.20
N ARG A 31 14.30 9.00 -4.28
CA ARG A 31 13.08 9.40 -5.00
C ARG A 31 13.39 9.53 -6.48
N GLU A 32 12.48 9.03 -7.31
CA GLU A 32 12.49 9.16 -8.76
C GLU A 32 11.12 9.57 -9.27
N ASP A 33 11.09 10.37 -10.34
CA ASP A 33 9.88 10.70 -11.09
C ASP A 33 9.48 9.50 -11.95
N VAL A 34 8.23 9.08 -11.85
CA VAL A 34 7.66 7.98 -12.63
C VAL A 34 6.46 8.41 -13.47
N THR A 35 6.36 9.71 -13.73
CA THR A 35 5.27 10.30 -14.53
C THR A 35 5.32 9.76 -15.97
N PRO A 36 4.25 9.11 -16.45
CA PRO A 36 4.24 8.58 -17.82
C PRO A 36 4.08 9.70 -18.87
N PRO A 37 4.46 9.45 -20.12
CA PRO A 37 4.21 10.39 -21.22
C PRO A 37 2.71 10.56 -21.46
N LEU A 38 2.32 11.71 -22.05
CA LEU A 38 0.95 11.95 -22.50
C LEU A 38 0.51 10.91 -23.53
N GLY A 39 -0.78 10.60 -23.57
CA GLY A 39 -1.31 9.50 -24.39
C GLY A 39 -1.24 8.13 -23.70
N THR A 40 -0.61 8.01 -22.53
CA THR A 40 -0.63 6.75 -21.74
C THR A 40 -2.04 6.45 -21.23
N HIS A 41 -2.42 5.17 -21.27
CA HIS A 41 -3.67 4.70 -20.68
C HIS A 41 -3.68 4.89 -19.17
N LEU A 42 -4.70 5.58 -18.65
CA LEU A 42 -4.90 5.77 -17.22
C LEU A 42 -5.72 4.62 -16.61
N SER A 43 -5.36 4.26 -15.39
CA SER A 43 -6.03 3.24 -14.60
C SER A 43 -7.15 3.84 -13.72
N GLY A 44 -7.97 2.99 -13.07
CA GLY A 44 -8.91 3.36 -12.01
C GLY A 44 -10.39 3.27 -12.39
N TYR A 45 -10.76 3.42 -13.67
CA TYR A 45 -12.16 3.36 -14.11
C TYR A 45 -12.42 2.23 -15.11
N PHE A 46 -13.70 1.88 -15.28
CA PHE A 46 -14.11 0.81 -16.20
C PHE A 46 -14.12 1.23 -17.68
N HIS A 47 -14.02 2.54 -17.99
CA HIS A 47 -13.87 3.05 -19.34
C HIS A 47 -12.40 3.44 -19.61
N GLU A 48 -12.04 3.44 -20.88
CA GLU A 48 -10.71 3.83 -21.31
C GLU A 48 -10.51 5.34 -21.15
N ARG A 49 -9.31 5.71 -20.68
CA ARG A 49 -8.87 7.10 -20.58
C ARG A 49 -7.41 7.19 -21.03
N LEU A 50 -7.11 8.21 -21.81
CA LEU A 50 -5.74 8.55 -22.23
C LEU A 50 -5.32 9.84 -21.53
N ALA A 51 -4.10 9.88 -21.02
CA ALA A 51 -3.54 11.07 -20.39
C ALA A 51 -3.45 12.23 -21.38
N ASP A 52 -4.11 13.35 -21.11
CA ASP A 52 -4.13 14.56 -21.92
C ASP A 52 -3.42 15.77 -21.25
N GLY A 53 -2.87 15.56 -20.06
CA GLY A 53 -2.13 16.58 -19.29
C GLY A 53 -1.63 16.02 -17.97
N ILE A 54 -0.82 16.83 -17.28
CA ILE A 54 -0.28 16.53 -15.96
C ILE A 54 -0.76 17.61 -15.00
N LEU A 55 -1.45 17.20 -13.93
CA LEU A 55 -1.83 18.08 -12.83
C LEU A 55 -0.69 18.17 -11.82
N ASP A 56 -0.11 17.03 -11.49
CA ASP A 56 1.08 16.88 -10.66
C ASP A 56 1.83 15.58 -11.03
N PRO A 57 3.17 15.54 -10.83
CA PRO A 57 3.97 14.37 -11.15
C PRO A 57 3.74 13.20 -10.20
N LEU A 58 4.11 12.00 -10.66
CA LEU A 58 4.07 10.76 -9.90
C LEU A 58 5.47 10.39 -9.43
N ASP A 59 5.57 9.88 -8.21
CA ASP A 59 6.84 9.52 -7.59
C ASP A 59 6.95 8.02 -7.29
N ALA A 60 8.18 7.51 -7.37
CA ALA A 60 8.65 6.31 -6.67
C ALA A 60 9.59 6.74 -5.55
N ILE A 61 9.23 6.48 -4.31
CA ILE A 61 10.01 6.88 -3.14
C ILE A 61 10.43 5.63 -2.39
N ALA A 62 11.71 5.52 -2.04
CA ALA A 62 12.29 4.40 -1.30
C ALA A 62 12.87 4.87 0.03
N VAL A 63 12.61 4.13 1.10
CA VAL A 63 13.30 4.22 2.38
C VAL A 63 14.05 2.93 2.60
N ALA A 64 15.37 2.99 2.68
CA ALA A 64 16.23 1.86 2.99
C ALA A 64 16.54 1.82 4.49
N PHE A 65 16.46 0.64 5.07
CA PHE A 65 16.82 0.36 6.46
C PHE A 65 17.97 -0.63 6.50
N SER A 66 18.93 -0.41 7.40
CA SER A 66 20.07 -1.31 7.62
C SER A 66 20.43 -1.39 9.10
N ASP A 67 20.71 -2.59 9.58
CA ASP A 67 21.29 -2.86 10.89
C ASP A 67 22.79 -3.23 10.80
N GLY A 68 23.40 -3.03 9.62
CA GLY A 68 24.76 -3.45 9.29
C GLY A 68 24.89 -4.90 8.82
N THR A 69 23.89 -5.74 9.09
CA THR A 69 23.83 -7.15 8.65
C THR A 69 22.72 -7.34 7.60
N ASN A 70 21.52 -6.93 7.94
CA ASN A 70 20.37 -6.99 7.08
C ASN A 70 20.03 -5.62 6.49
N ARG A 71 19.49 -5.63 5.26
CA ARG A 71 18.99 -4.43 4.60
C ARG A 71 17.62 -4.73 4.01
N ALA A 72 16.71 -3.77 4.14
CA ALA A 72 15.39 -3.83 3.50
C ALA A 72 15.03 -2.47 2.92
N VAL A 73 14.16 -2.46 1.89
CA VAL A 73 13.59 -1.23 1.33
C VAL A 73 12.07 -1.27 1.39
N VAL A 74 11.49 -0.19 1.90
CA VAL A 74 10.05 0.10 1.85
C VAL A 74 9.85 1.21 0.83
N MET A 75 9.05 0.95 -0.19
CA MET A 75 8.82 1.86 -1.30
C MET A 75 7.37 2.28 -1.36
N SER A 76 7.13 3.55 -1.67
CA SER A 76 5.83 4.13 -2.02
C SER A 76 5.83 4.48 -3.50
N LEU A 77 4.78 4.09 -4.22
CA LEU A 77 4.69 4.26 -5.67
C LEU A 77 3.33 4.86 -6.06
N ASP A 78 3.35 6.01 -6.73
CA ASP A 78 2.14 6.75 -7.13
C ASP A 78 1.47 6.17 -8.38
N ILE A 79 1.03 4.93 -8.29
CA ILE A 79 0.19 4.27 -9.29
C ILE A 79 -0.96 3.52 -8.60
N ILE A 80 -1.91 3.03 -9.38
CA ILE A 80 -3.05 2.29 -8.82
C ILE A 80 -2.62 0.94 -8.24
N SER A 81 -1.78 0.19 -8.93
CA SER A 81 -1.23 -1.10 -8.45
C SER A 81 -0.24 -1.69 -9.46
N LEU A 82 0.57 -2.64 -9.02
CA LEU A 82 1.42 -3.50 -9.84
C LEU A 82 0.67 -4.76 -10.30
N ARG A 83 -0.50 -4.60 -10.90
CA ARG A 83 -1.39 -5.69 -11.28
C ARG A 83 -0.76 -6.56 -12.36
N GLY A 84 -0.76 -7.89 -12.13
CA GLY A 84 -0.25 -8.88 -13.09
C GLY A 84 1.25 -9.13 -13.02
N TYR A 85 2.01 -8.34 -12.26
CA TYR A 85 3.47 -8.48 -12.10
C TYR A 85 3.86 -8.73 -10.64
N PHE A 86 3.15 -9.60 -9.94
CA PHE A 86 3.29 -9.81 -8.50
C PHE A 86 4.75 -9.86 -7.99
N ASP A 87 5.59 -10.61 -8.67
CA ASP A 87 6.98 -10.80 -8.23
C ASP A 87 7.99 -10.07 -9.10
N LEU A 88 7.67 -9.75 -10.36
CA LEU A 88 8.64 -9.26 -11.33
C LEU A 88 9.29 -7.91 -10.94
N TYR A 89 8.50 -6.94 -10.46
CA TYR A 89 9.06 -5.65 -10.01
C TYR A 89 9.89 -5.83 -8.74
N ARG A 90 9.40 -6.60 -7.79
CA ARG A 90 10.10 -6.91 -6.54
C ARG A 90 11.43 -7.62 -6.81
N GLU A 91 11.40 -8.66 -7.61
CA GLU A 91 12.59 -9.43 -8.00
C GLU A 91 13.57 -8.60 -8.84
N GLY A 92 13.05 -7.75 -9.75
CA GLY A 92 13.87 -6.86 -10.55
C GLY A 92 14.59 -5.80 -9.70
N VAL A 93 13.91 -5.19 -8.73
CA VAL A 93 14.55 -4.27 -7.77
C VAL A 93 15.58 -5.00 -6.92
N ALA A 94 15.26 -6.20 -6.43
CA ALA A 94 16.18 -7.02 -5.64
C ALA A 94 17.45 -7.37 -6.44
N ALA A 95 17.30 -7.83 -7.67
CA ALA A 95 18.41 -8.15 -8.56
C ALA A 95 19.30 -6.93 -8.85
N ALA A 96 18.68 -5.75 -9.07
CA ALA A 96 19.41 -4.51 -9.35
C ALA A 96 20.17 -3.95 -8.12
N THR A 97 19.75 -4.29 -6.90
CA THR A 97 20.28 -3.74 -5.64
C THR A 97 21.10 -4.73 -4.82
N GLY A 98 21.08 -6.02 -5.18
CA GLY A 98 21.69 -7.09 -4.40
C GLY A 98 20.98 -7.39 -3.08
N LEU A 99 19.70 -7.02 -2.96
CA LEU A 99 18.85 -7.35 -1.81
C LEU A 99 18.25 -8.75 -1.97
N ASP A 100 17.89 -9.36 -0.82
CA ASP A 100 16.94 -10.48 -0.84
C ASP A 100 15.60 -10.00 -1.40
N PRO A 101 14.96 -10.70 -2.35
CA PRO A 101 13.62 -10.34 -2.82
C PRO A 101 12.58 -10.18 -1.72
N GLN A 102 12.71 -10.88 -0.59
CA GLN A 102 11.81 -10.73 0.56
C GLN A 102 12.00 -9.40 1.30
N ALA A 103 13.14 -8.73 1.12
CA ALA A 103 13.47 -7.44 1.72
C ALA A 103 12.94 -6.24 0.91
N VAL A 104 12.28 -6.48 -0.23
CA VAL A 104 11.71 -5.44 -1.09
C VAL A 104 10.21 -5.36 -0.91
N PHE A 105 9.75 -4.21 -0.38
CA PHE A 105 8.35 -3.93 -0.06
C PHE A 105 7.88 -2.72 -0.90
N ILE A 106 7.08 -2.95 -1.95
CA ILE A 106 6.58 -1.89 -2.84
C ILE A 106 5.09 -1.71 -2.62
N ALA A 107 4.69 -0.60 -1.97
CA ALA A 107 3.30 -0.23 -1.72
C ALA A 107 2.83 0.82 -2.74
N CYS A 108 1.73 0.57 -3.43
CA CYS A 108 1.13 1.56 -4.31
C CYS A 108 0.21 2.49 -3.54
N THR A 109 0.22 3.80 -3.86
CA THR A 109 -0.67 4.78 -3.23
C THR A 109 -2.12 4.64 -3.70
N HIS A 110 -2.35 3.99 -4.83
CA HIS A 110 -3.65 3.72 -5.43
C HIS A 110 -4.30 4.93 -6.14
N THR A 111 -3.53 5.88 -6.65
CA THR A 111 -4.13 6.96 -7.44
C THR A 111 -4.91 6.43 -8.65
N HIS A 112 -6.12 6.98 -8.88
CA HIS A 112 -6.98 6.63 -10.00
C HIS A 112 -6.70 7.43 -11.27
N THR A 113 -5.65 8.23 -11.29
CA THR A 113 -5.19 9.02 -12.44
C THR A 113 -3.70 8.79 -12.77
N GLY A 114 -3.17 7.67 -12.31
CA GLY A 114 -1.87 7.14 -12.72
C GLY A 114 -1.95 6.19 -13.92
N PRO A 115 -0.80 5.73 -14.45
CA PRO A 115 -0.73 4.85 -15.62
C PRO A 115 -1.32 3.46 -15.34
N LEU A 116 -1.83 2.84 -16.40
CA LEU A 116 -2.21 1.44 -16.38
C LEU A 116 -0.94 0.58 -16.47
N VAL A 117 -0.62 -0.13 -15.40
CA VAL A 117 0.49 -1.09 -15.32
C VAL A 117 -0.08 -2.50 -15.19
N GLY A 118 0.49 -3.46 -15.91
CA GLY A 118 0.04 -4.84 -15.90
C GLY A 118 -1.30 -5.02 -16.61
N SER A 119 -1.29 -5.32 -17.90
CA SER A 119 -2.51 -5.39 -18.68
C SER A 119 -3.34 -6.65 -18.39
N CYS A 120 -4.24 -6.58 -17.44
CA CYS A 120 -5.42 -7.47 -17.39
C CYS A 120 -6.64 -6.90 -18.10
N ARG A 121 -6.56 -5.72 -18.73
CA ARG A 121 -7.75 -5.03 -19.25
C ARG A 121 -8.41 -5.73 -20.41
N TYR A 122 -7.67 -6.55 -21.17
CA TYR A 122 -8.13 -7.21 -22.39
C TYR A 122 -7.91 -8.72 -22.40
N GLY A 123 -7.82 -9.35 -21.22
CA GLY A 123 -7.76 -10.81 -21.11
C GLY A 123 -6.41 -11.43 -21.48
N LYS A 124 -5.35 -10.63 -21.61
CA LYS A 124 -3.98 -11.13 -21.79
C LYS A 124 -3.23 -11.03 -20.48
N LYS A 125 -2.86 -12.17 -19.91
CA LYS A 125 -1.93 -12.25 -18.79
C LYS A 125 -0.54 -11.94 -19.31
N LEU A 126 0.15 -10.99 -18.68
CA LEU A 126 1.58 -10.76 -18.93
C LEU A 126 2.35 -11.70 -18.00
N ASP A 127 3.03 -12.64 -18.58
CA ASP A 127 3.78 -13.70 -17.92
C ASP A 127 5.27 -13.39 -17.85
N SER A 128 5.72 -12.33 -18.55
CA SER A 128 7.10 -11.87 -18.50
C SER A 128 7.21 -10.38 -18.85
N PHE A 129 8.30 -9.73 -18.42
CA PHE A 129 8.67 -8.36 -18.85
C PHE A 129 8.97 -8.24 -20.34
N GLU A 130 9.19 -9.33 -21.05
CA GLU A 130 9.40 -9.29 -22.52
C GLU A 130 8.20 -8.69 -23.24
N ARG A 131 6.98 -8.87 -22.70
CA ARG A 131 5.72 -8.31 -23.22
C ARG A 131 5.31 -7.00 -22.58
N ALA A 132 6.11 -6.47 -21.65
CA ALA A 132 5.85 -5.20 -21.02
C ALA A 132 6.02 -4.05 -21.99
N SER A 133 5.24 -2.99 -21.82
CA SER A 133 5.41 -1.73 -22.55
C SER A 133 6.77 -1.09 -22.23
N ASN A 134 7.23 -0.16 -23.06
CA ASN A 134 8.46 0.59 -22.78
C ASN A 134 8.37 1.35 -21.45
N TYR A 135 7.17 1.88 -21.12
CA TYR A 135 6.94 2.53 -19.84
C TYR A 135 7.10 1.56 -18.66
N GLU A 136 6.55 0.36 -18.75
CA GLU A 136 6.63 -0.63 -17.65
C GLU A 136 8.07 -1.10 -17.41
N LYS A 137 8.87 -1.23 -18.46
CA LYS A 137 10.31 -1.54 -18.35
C LYS A 137 11.07 -0.37 -17.71
N TRP A 138 10.82 0.84 -18.20
CA TRP A 138 11.39 2.05 -17.61
C TRP A 138 10.97 2.26 -16.15
N LEU A 139 9.71 1.95 -15.79
CA LEU A 139 9.24 2.01 -14.40
C LEU A 139 10.06 1.10 -13.48
N LEU A 140 10.44 -0.10 -13.94
CA LEU A 140 11.32 -0.97 -13.16
C LEU A 140 12.69 -0.33 -12.94
N ASP A 141 13.26 0.30 -13.98
CA ASP A 141 14.56 0.99 -13.88
C ASP A 141 14.48 2.14 -12.86
N GLN A 142 13.37 2.91 -12.87
CA GLN A 142 13.15 3.99 -11.89
C GLN A 142 12.97 3.48 -10.45
N LEU A 143 12.22 2.39 -10.26
CA LEU A 143 12.11 1.74 -8.95
C LEU A 143 13.46 1.25 -8.45
N ALA A 144 14.23 0.60 -9.32
CA ALA A 144 15.59 0.13 -8.98
C ALA A 144 16.53 1.31 -8.67
N SER A 145 16.40 2.43 -9.42
CA SER A 145 17.17 3.66 -9.17
C SER A 145 16.82 4.25 -7.81
N ALA A 146 15.54 4.45 -7.50
CA ALA A 146 15.11 4.98 -6.21
C ALA A 146 15.63 4.12 -5.03
N ALA A 147 15.56 2.79 -5.16
CA ALA A 147 16.10 1.87 -4.15
C ALA A 147 17.63 1.97 -4.02
N LYS A 148 18.37 2.06 -5.14
CA LYS A 148 19.83 2.27 -5.12
C LYS A 148 20.22 3.60 -4.47
N ILE A 149 19.51 4.68 -4.81
CA ILE A 149 19.73 5.99 -4.20
C ILE A 149 19.54 5.88 -2.67
N ALA A 150 18.44 5.26 -2.22
CA ALA A 150 18.18 5.07 -0.79
C ALA A 150 19.27 4.23 -0.10
N LEU A 151 19.74 3.14 -0.72
CA LEU A 151 20.79 2.30 -0.17
C LEU A 151 22.15 3.01 -0.12
N ASN A 152 22.43 3.91 -1.06
CA ASN A 152 23.65 4.71 -1.08
C ASN A 152 23.57 5.95 -0.15
N ASP A 153 22.35 6.35 0.23
CA ASP A 153 22.07 7.48 1.14
C ASP A 153 21.98 7.07 2.61
N LEU A 154 22.28 5.82 2.96
CA LEU A 154 22.25 5.34 4.33
C LEU A 154 23.10 6.21 5.26
N ALA A 155 22.51 6.66 6.37
CA ALA A 155 23.17 7.42 7.43
C ALA A 155 22.65 6.92 8.80
N PRO A 156 23.47 7.06 9.87
CA PRO A 156 23.05 6.74 11.23
C PRO A 156 21.72 7.42 11.58
N ALA A 157 20.80 6.66 12.17
CA ALA A 157 19.45 7.16 12.37
C ALA A 157 18.84 6.74 13.72
N LYS A 158 17.90 7.58 14.19
CA LYS A 158 17.02 7.30 15.32
C LYS A 158 15.58 7.31 14.84
N LEU A 159 14.74 6.47 15.44
CA LEU A 159 13.31 6.43 15.15
C LEU A 159 12.49 7.00 16.29
N GLY A 160 11.44 7.72 15.94
CA GLY A 160 10.34 8.10 16.82
C GLY A 160 9.00 7.76 16.19
N ILE A 161 8.00 7.49 16.99
CA ILE A 161 6.65 7.17 16.52
C ILE A 161 5.58 8.00 17.23
N ALA A 162 4.54 8.37 16.49
CA ALA A 162 3.35 9.02 17.03
C ALA A 162 2.08 8.56 16.30
N ARG A 163 0.93 8.76 16.93
CA ARG A 163 -0.39 8.49 16.36
C ARG A 163 -1.33 9.65 16.64
N GLY A 164 -2.15 10.00 15.66
CA GLY A 164 -3.21 10.99 15.77
C GLY A 164 -4.40 10.59 14.91
N GLU A 165 -5.36 11.49 14.73
CA GLU A 165 -6.57 11.24 13.97
C GLU A 165 -6.87 12.38 12.99
N ALA A 166 -7.23 12.01 11.76
CA ALA A 166 -7.72 12.94 10.74
C ALA A 166 -9.22 12.69 10.47
N LYS A 167 -10.08 13.11 11.41
CA LYS A 167 -11.51 12.83 11.41
C LYS A 167 -12.26 13.48 10.25
N GLY A 168 -13.28 12.76 9.74
CA GLY A 168 -14.28 13.32 8.80
C GLY A 168 -13.76 13.56 7.39
N ILE A 169 -12.78 12.75 6.93
CA ILE A 169 -12.26 12.79 5.56
C ILE A 169 -12.21 11.41 4.90
N SER A 170 -12.31 10.33 5.68
CA SER A 170 -12.46 8.97 5.20
C SER A 170 -13.79 8.42 5.70
N PHE A 171 -14.58 7.86 4.81
CA PHE A 171 -15.92 7.37 5.10
C PHE A 171 -16.08 5.96 4.56
N ILE A 172 -16.78 5.08 5.30
CA ILE A 172 -17.22 3.81 4.75
C ILE A 172 -18.14 4.09 3.56
N ARG A 173 -17.90 3.40 2.44
CA ARG A 173 -18.67 3.58 1.20
C ARG A 173 -19.78 2.54 0.98
N ARG A 174 -19.83 1.50 1.83
CA ARG A 174 -20.84 0.45 1.83
C ARG A 174 -21.94 0.81 2.82
N TYR A 175 -23.19 0.73 2.38
CA TYR A 175 -24.34 1.13 3.20
C TYR A 175 -25.43 0.08 3.16
N ARG A 176 -26.03 -0.19 4.32
CA ARG A 176 -27.29 -0.93 4.44
C ARG A 176 -28.41 -0.03 4.00
N MET A 177 -29.28 -0.54 3.11
CA MET A 177 -30.42 0.18 2.57
C MET A 177 -31.72 -0.29 3.23
N LYS A 178 -32.79 0.52 3.13
CA LYS A 178 -34.12 0.16 3.65
C LYS A 178 -34.69 -1.12 3.07
N ASP A 179 -34.34 -1.46 1.81
CA ASP A 179 -34.74 -2.69 1.15
C ASP A 179 -33.94 -3.93 1.61
N GLY A 180 -33.06 -3.78 2.63
CA GLY A 180 -32.19 -4.82 3.14
C GLY A 180 -30.94 -5.07 2.30
N SER A 181 -30.79 -4.44 1.13
CA SER A 181 -29.60 -4.59 0.30
C SER A 181 -28.41 -3.83 0.86
N CYS A 182 -27.20 -4.24 0.45
CA CYS A 182 -25.98 -3.46 0.62
C CYS A 182 -25.65 -2.74 -0.71
N ARG A 183 -25.38 -1.44 -0.64
CA ARG A 183 -24.97 -0.64 -1.80
C ARG A 183 -23.69 0.12 -1.54
N THR A 184 -22.79 0.10 -2.52
CA THR A 184 -21.57 0.91 -2.52
C THR A 184 -21.90 2.27 -3.15
N ASN A 185 -21.53 3.37 -2.47
CA ASN A 185 -21.76 4.75 -2.91
C ASN A 185 -23.22 5.02 -3.32
N PRO A 186 -24.21 4.83 -2.45
CA PRO A 186 -25.63 4.91 -2.79
C PRO A 186 -26.11 6.33 -3.16
N GLY A 187 -25.24 7.33 -3.09
CA GLY A 187 -25.52 8.73 -3.39
C GLY A 187 -25.63 9.60 -2.13
N VAL A 188 -25.28 10.87 -2.32
CA VAL A 188 -25.36 11.87 -1.25
C VAL A 188 -26.81 12.24 -0.98
N GLY A 189 -27.23 12.23 0.29
CA GLY A 189 -28.59 12.57 0.71
C GLY A 189 -29.63 11.52 0.30
N ASN A 190 -29.21 10.32 -0.07
CA ASN A 190 -30.15 9.26 -0.40
C ASN A 190 -30.99 8.86 0.83
N PRO A 191 -32.32 9.03 0.82
CA PRO A 191 -33.18 8.80 1.96
C PRO A 191 -33.33 7.31 2.33
N ASP A 192 -32.90 6.39 1.45
CA ASP A 192 -32.98 4.95 1.67
C ASP A 192 -31.76 4.39 2.42
N ILE A 193 -30.77 5.21 2.73
CA ILE A 193 -29.62 4.82 3.57
C ILE A 193 -30.11 4.60 5.01
N VAL A 194 -29.80 3.44 5.57
CA VAL A 194 -30.01 3.12 6.98
C VAL A 194 -28.77 3.40 7.81
N ALA A 195 -27.62 2.81 7.42
CA ALA A 195 -26.34 2.98 8.12
C ALA A 195 -25.15 2.58 7.24
N PRO A 196 -23.94 3.09 7.49
CA PRO A 196 -22.71 2.52 6.95
C PRO A 196 -22.47 1.12 7.49
N ILE A 197 -21.78 0.28 6.71
CA ILE A 197 -21.43 -1.11 7.07
C ILE A 197 -19.91 -1.17 7.23
N GLY A 198 -19.44 -1.20 8.46
CA GLY A 198 -18.03 -1.16 8.84
C GLY A 198 -17.67 0.10 9.58
N GLU A 199 -16.41 0.22 9.92
CA GLU A 199 -15.82 1.34 10.66
C GLU A 199 -14.68 1.97 9.86
N ALA A 200 -14.70 3.29 9.70
CA ALA A 200 -13.60 4.01 9.06
C ALA A 200 -12.42 4.09 10.03
N ASP A 201 -11.24 3.79 9.53
CA ASP A 201 -10.00 3.96 10.30
C ASP A 201 -9.42 5.36 10.02
N GLU A 202 -9.66 6.29 10.92
CA GLU A 202 -9.23 7.69 10.80
C GLU A 202 -7.84 7.95 11.41
N GLN A 203 -7.12 6.89 11.81
CA GLN A 203 -5.81 7.01 12.44
C GLN A 203 -4.75 7.45 11.43
N VAL A 204 -3.99 8.49 11.78
CA VAL A 204 -2.73 8.88 11.15
C VAL A 204 -1.59 8.28 12.00
N GLN A 205 -0.73 7.48 11.37
CA GLN A 205 0.51 7.01 11.99
C GLN A 205 1.68 7.77 11.40
N LEU A 206 2.59 8.23 12.26
CA LEU A 206 3.83 8.91 11.88
C LEU A 206 5.03 8.15 12.44
N VAL A 207 5.98 7.84 11.54
CA VAL A 207 7.35 7.43 11.91
C VAL A 207 8.28 8.58 11.56
N ARG A 208 8.91 9.16 12.57
CA ARG A 208 9.98 10.15 12.46
C ARG A 208 11.32 9.44 12.41
N VAL A 209 12.13 9.78 11.43
CA VAL A 209 13.50 9.27 11.27
C VAL A 209 14.46 10.44 11.30
N ASP A 210 15.19 10.61 12.39
CA ASP A 210 16.25 11.62 12.50
C ASP A 210 17.56 11.00 12.03
N ARG A 211 18.19 11.59 11.00
CA ARG A 211 19.41 11.08 10.36
C ARG A 211 20.59 12.01 10.60
N THR A 212 21.75 11.45 10.93
CA THR A 212 22.97 12.24 11.16
C THR A 212 23.48 12.85 9.86
N GLY A 213 23.52 14.17 9.78
CA GLY A 213 24.05 14.91 8.63
C GLY A 213 23.23 14.81 7.33
N LYS A 214 21.99 14.39 7.43
CA LYS A 214 21.07 14.23 6.30
C LYS A 214 19.67 14.74 6.69
N PRO A 215 18.83 15.13 5.72
CA PRO A 215 17.42 15.44 5.97
C PRO A 215 16.72 14.33 6.75
N SER A 216 15.88 14.69 7.71
CA SER A 216 15.00 13.75 8.41
C SER A 216 13.94 13.16 7.46
N ILE A 217 13.33 12.03 7.85
CA ILE A 217 12.28 11.41 7.05
C ILE A 217 11.00 11.28 7.89
N ALA A 218 9.86 11.71 7.33
CA ALA A 218 8.54 11.45 7.84
C ALA A 218 7.89 10.32 7.02
N ILE A 219 7.58 9.18 7.64
CA ILE A 219 6.76 8.15 7.01
C ILE A 219 5.35 8.29 7.58
N VAL A 220 4.41 8.66 6.73
CA VAL A 220 3.00 8.90 7.11
C VAL A 220 2.13 7.78 6.56
N ASN A 221 1.32 7.16 7.41
CA ASN A 221 0.31 6.18 7.01
C ASN A 221 -1.10 6.70 7.33
N PHE A 222 -1.99 6.52 6.38
CA PHE A 222 -3.44 6.74 6.48
C PHE A 222 -4.14 5.88 5.45
N GLN A 223 -5.44 5.63 5.61
CA GLN A 223 -6.21 4.73 4.74
C GLN A 223 -7.45 5.39 4.18
N CYS A 224 -7.46 5.58 2.86
CA CYS A 224 -8.61 6.04 2.09
C CYS A 224 -8.32 5.87 0.59
N HIS A 225 -9.34 5.63 -0.23
CA HIS A 225 -9.19 5.60 -1.68
C HIS A 225 -8.73 6.95 -2.23
N PRO A 226 -7.61 7.04 -2.97
CA PRO A 226 -7.21 8.24 -3.72
C PRO A 226 -7.93 8.28 -5.08
N ASP A 227 -9.24 8.51 -5.01
CA ASP A 227 -10.15 8.65 -6.16
C ASP A 227 -10.94 9.96 -6.06
N THR A 228 -10.25 11.03 -5.64
CA THR A 228 -10.85 12.35 -5.54
C THR A 228 -10.72 13.15 -6.85
N ILE A 229 -9.65 12.86 -7.62
CA ILE A 229 -9.37 13.46 -8.91
C ILE A 229 -9.82 12.50 -10.02
N GLY A 230 -10.72 12.98 -10.85
CA GLY A 230 -11.16 12.27 -12.05
C GLY A 230 -10.67 12.95 -13.33
N GLY A 231 -11.12 12.43 -14.48
CA GLY A 231 -10.74 12.94 -15.81
C GLY A 231 -9.44 12.32 -16.31
N ASN A 232 -8.73 13.05 -17.20
CA ASN A 232 -7.61 12.50 -17.97
C ASN A 232 -6.25 13.13 -17.61
N LYS A 233 -6.18 13.95 -16.58
CA LYS A 233 -4.90 14.53 -16.13
C LYS A 233 -4.23 13.62 -15.12
N ILE A 234 -2.95 13.37 -15.32
CA ILE A 234 -2.11 12.60 -14.40
C ILE A 234 -2.01 13.32 -13.06
N SER A 235 -2.21 12.60 -11.97
CA SER A 235 -2.03 13.11 -10.60
C SER A 235 -1.81 11.97 -9.61
N ALA A 236 -1.01 12.21 -8.57
CA ALA A 236 -0.86 11.33 -7.42
C ALA A 236 -1.98 11.52 -6.37
N ASP A 237 -2.98 12.39 -6.64
CA ASP A 237 -4.13 12.68 -5.78
C ASP A 237 -3.71 13.23 -4.39
N TRP A 238 -4.54 13.11 -3.36
CA TRP A 238 -4.29 13.63 -2.01
C TRP A 238 -3.03 13.06 -1.33
N PRO A 239 -2.51 11.83 -1.61
CA PRO A 239 -1.24 11.36 -1.08
C PRO A 239 -0.06 12.30 -1.35
N ARG A 240 -0.01 12.89 -2.55
CA ARG A 240 1.01 13.90 -2.85
C ARG A 240 0.87 15.13 -1.97
N VAL A 241 -0.36 15.63 -1.79
CA VAL A 241 -0.60 16.80 -0.96
C VAL A 241 -0.24 16.57 0.52
N VAL A 242 -0.32 15.33 1.01
CA VAL A 242 0.22 14.96 2.34
C VAL A 242 1.72 15.23 2.38
N ARG A 243 2.48 14.70 1.41
CA ARG A 243 3.93 14.87 1.33
C ARG A 243 4.32 16.34 1.23
N GLU A 244 3.69 17.08 0.32
CA GLU A 244 3.94 18.51 0.13
C GLU A 244 3.63 19.33 1.39
N THR A 245 2.56 18.99 2.13
CA THR A 245 2.22 19.68 3.37
C THR A 245 3.28 19.47 4.44
N VAL A 246 3.75 18.24 4.63
CA VAL A 246 4.79 17.91 5.60
C VAL A 246 6.11 18.59 5.22
N GLU A 247 6.55 18.43 3.96
CA GLU A 247 7.83 18.97 3.46
C GLU A 247 7.85 20.50 3.40
N SER A 248 6.69 21.17 3.30
CA SER A 248 6.60 22.64 3.26
C SER A 248 6.61 23.30 4.65
N VAL A 249 6.27 22.55 5.71
CA VAL A 249 6.14 23.07 7.07
C VAL A 249 7.33 22.68 7.95
N LEU A 250 7.87 21.48 7.77
CA LEU A 250 8.99 20.97 8.55
C LEU A 250 10.30 21.22 7.81
N ASP A 251 11.25 21.86 8.50
CA ASP A 251 12.55 22.16 7.93
C ASP A 251 13.39 20.89 7.73
N ASP A 252 13.97 20.76 6.54
CA ASP A 252 14.87 19.67 6.15
C ASP A 252 14.27 18.25 6.38
N VAL A 253 12.99 18.08 6.06
CA VAL A 253 12.29 16.80 6.14
C VAL A 253 11.87 16.31 4.75
N LYS A 254 12.06 15.02 4.49
CA LYS A 254 11.51 14.29 3.33
C LYS A 254 10.30 13.49 3.78
N CYS A 255 9.23 13.48 3.01
CA CYS A 255 8.01 12.76 3.36
C CYS A 255 7.73 11.58 2.43
N VAL A 256 7.35 10.47 3.03
CA VAL A 256 6.87 9.26 2.35
C VAL A 256 5.46 8.98 2.84
N PHE A 257 4.53 8.74 1.92
CA PHE A 257 3.17 8.35 2.26
C PHE A 257 2.94 6.86 1.93
N VAL A 258 2.37 6.11 2.85
CA VAL A 258 1.99 4.71 2.68
C VAL A 258 0.48 4.58 2.87
N ASN A 259 -0.25 4.13 1.83
CA ASN A 259 -1.70 3.94 1.93
C ASN A 259 -2.03 2.64 2.65
N GLY A 260 -2.94 2.73 3.63
CA GLY A 260 -3.41 1.59 4.42
C GLY A 260 -4.56 0.82 3.76
N PRO A 261 -5.15 -0.16 4.49
CA PRO A 261 -6.36 -0.86 4.11
C PRO A 261 -7.53 0.11 3.84
N GLN A 262 -7.98 0.18 2.58
CA GLN A 262 -8.90 1.22 2.11
C GLN A 262 -10.03 0.68 1.23
N GLY A 263 -10.14 -0.68 1.08
CA GLY A 263 -11.03 -1.29 0.11
C GLY A 263 -12.51 -0.92 0.25
N ASP A 264 -12.97 -0.58 1.44
CA ASP A 264 -14.34 -0.19 1.77
C ASP A 264 -14.50 1.29 2.14
N SER A 265 -13.46 2.11 2.01
CA SER A 265 -13.49 3.53 2.40
C SER A 265 -13.13 4.48 1.26
N ASN A 266 -13.74 5.66 1.24
CA ASN A 266 -13.42 6.76 0.34
C ASN A 266 -13.73 8.13 0.96
N HIS A 267 -13.55 9.20 0.18
CA HIS A 267 -13.75 10.59 0.56
C HIS A 267 -15.22 11.06 0.54
N ILE A 268 -16.18 10.21 0.13
CA ILE A 268 -17.56 10.62 -0.11
C ILE A 268 -18.39 10.52 1.18
N CYS A 269 -18.65 11.67 1.80
CA CYS A 269 -19.64 11.76 2.87
C CYS A 269 -21.05 11.74 2.26
N THR A 270 -21.87 10.75 2.61
CA THR A 270 -23.25 10.64 2.13
C THR A 270 -24.24 11.53 2.89
N ASP A 271 -23.88 12.01 4.09
CA ASP A 271 -24.68 12.92 4.91
C ASP A 271 -24.47 14.38 4.46
N PRO A 272 -25.48 15.04 3.83
CA PRO A 272 -25.33 16.42 3.38
C PRO A 272 -25.01 17.41 4.51
N ALA A 273 -25.52 17.15 5.73
CA ALA A 273 -25.31 18.05 6.87
C ALA A 273 -23.84 18.06 7.37
N LYS A 274 -23.08 17.02 7.08
CA LYS A 274 -21.66 16.90 7.44
C LYS A 274 -20.72 17.39 6.35
N ARG A 275 -21.24 17.76 5.18
CA ARG A 275 -20.42 18.23 4.06
C ARG A 275 -20.14 19.72 4.16
N SER A 276 -18.88 20.09 4.04
CA SER A 276 -18.52 21.51 3.94
C SER A 276 -18.95 22.09 2.58
N PRO A 277 -19.64 23.25 2.55
CA PRO A 277 -20.01 23.91 1.29
C PRO A 277 -18.78 24.44 0.52
N TYR A 278 -17.63 24.57 1.17
CA TYR A 278 -16.38 25.02 0.55
C TYR A 278 -15.59 23.89 -0.14
N LEU A 279 -15.99 22.63 0.05
CA LEU A 279 -15.33 21.48 -0.57
C LEU A 279 -16.01 21.14 -1.90
N THR A 280 -15.29 21.38 -2.97
CA THR A 280 -15.68 21.02 -4.33
C THR A 280 -14.89 19.80 -4.79
N ARG A 281 -15.29 19.18 -5.91
CA ARG A 281 -14.53 18.12 -6.55
C ARG A 281 -13.08 18.54 -6.88
N GLN A 282 -12.84 19.81 -7.13
CA GLN A 282 -11.52 20.36 -7.46
C GLN A 282 -10.65 20.65 -6.24
N THR A 283 -11.22 20.69 -5.04
CA THR A 283 -10.50 21.09 -3.82
C THR A 283 -10.43 20.01 -2.76
N VAL A 284 -11.23 18.93 -2.86
CA VAL A 284 -11.32 17.89 -1.84
C VAL A 284 -9.97 17.18 -1.62
N TYR A 285 -9.21 16.89 -2.69
CA TYR A 285 -7.90 16.26 -2.55
C TYR A 285 -6.91 17.12 -1.76
N LYS A 286 -6.91 18.45 -2.01
CA LYS A 286 -6.07 19.38 -1.25
C LYS A 286 -6.48 19.45 0.21
N HIS A 287 -7.78 19.42 0.48
CA HIS A 287 -8.30 19.41 1.84
C HIS A 287 -7.85 18.15 2.59
N MET A 288 -8.04 16.98 1.98
CA MET A 288 -7.63 15.70 2.57
C MET A 288 -6.13 15.67 2.87
N GLY A 289 -5.30 15.98 1.86
CA GLY A 289 -3.86 15.94 2.02
C GLY A 289 -3.35 16.93 3.07
N ARG A 290 -3.88 18.17 3.10
CA ARG A 290 -3.53 19.18 4.13
C ARG A 290 -3.97 18.76 5.53
N LYS A 291 -5.13 18.10 5.66
CA LYS A 291 -5.62 17.65 6.96
C LYS A 291 -4.77 16.51 7.51
N ILE A 292 -4.46 15.50 6.70
CA ILE A 292 -3.59 14.39 7.09
C ILE A 292 -2.16 14.90 7.35
N GLY A 293 -1.60 15.70 6.42
CA GLY A 293 -0.27 16.28 6.55
C GLY A 293 -0.16 17.19 7.76
N GLY A 294 -1.20 18.01 8.04
CA GLY A 294 -1.25 18.86 9.22
C GLY A 294 -1.28 18.09 10.54
N VAL A 295 -1.99 16.95 10.59
CA VAL A 295 -1.92 16.04 11.75
C VAL A 295 -0.49 15.48 11.89
N ALA A 296 0.13 15.02 10.80
CA ALA A 296 1.51 14.51 10.85
C ALA A 296 2.51 15.58 11.31
N VAL A 297 2.37 16.83 10.85
CA VAL A 297 3.17 17.98 11.32
C VAL A 297 2.98 18.22 12.82
N GLY A 298 1.73 18.24 13.32
CA GLY A 298 1.46 18.40 14.75
C GLY A 298 2.05 17.29 15.61
N LEU A 299 2.11 16.07 15.08
CA LEU A 299 2.69 14.90 15.76
C LEU A 299 4.22 14.88 15.74
N TRP A 300 4.88 15.69 14.91
CA TRP A 300 6.32 15.61 14.68
C TRP A 300 7.14 15.69 15.95
N ASP A 301 6.84 16.67 16.80
CA ASP A 301 7.54 16.88 18.07
C ASP A 301 6.96 16.06 19.23
N GLU A 302 5.81 15.40 19.02
CA GLU A 302 5.21 14.46 19.97
C GLU A 302 5.72 13.03 19.78
N CYS A 303 6.54 12.78 18.75
CA CYS A 303 7.10 11.46 18.48
C CYS A 303 7.90 10.95 19.67
N ARG A 304 7.56 9.77 20.15
CA ARG A 304 8.31 9.09 21.21
C ARG A 304 9.45 8.28 20.61
N PRO A 305 10.69 8.47 21.08
CA PRO A 305 11.81 7.64 20.65
C PRO A 305 11.52 6.15 20.90
N VAL A 306 11.99 5.31 19.99
CA VAL A 306 11.87 3.86 20.09
C VAL A 306 13.22 3.20 19.87
N ASP A 307 13.43 2.06 20.52
CA ASP A 307 14.63 1.28 20.34
C ASP A 307 14.61 0.61 18.96
N VAL A 308 15.70 0.79 18.23
CA VAL A 308 15.94 0.13 16.95
C VAL A 308 16.76 -1.13 17.20
N GLY A 309 16.37 -2.21 16.55
CA GLY A 309 17.05 -3.50 16.64
C GLY A 309 17.40 -4.00 15.24
N LYS A 310 17.33 -5.31 15.06
CA LYS A 310 17.56 -5.94 13.77
C LYS A 310 16.50 -5.52 12.74
N VAL A 311 16.95 -5.40 11.51
CA VAL A 311 16.07 -5.33 10.34
C VAL A 311 15.64 -6.74 9.99
N GLY A 312 14.33 -7.01 10.10
CA GLY A 312 13.73 -8.28 9.73
C GLY A 312 12.85 -8.15 8.50
N TYR A 313 12.74 -9.22 7.73
CA TYR A 313 11.81 -9.28 6.60
C TYR A 313 11.37 -10.72 6.34
N SER A 314 10.22 -10.87 5.74
CA SER A 314 9.68 -12.18 5.39
C SER A 314 8.55 -12.05 4.37
N ILE A 315 8.43 -13.03 3.48
CA ILE A 315 7.23 -13.28 2.70
C ILE A 315 6.70 -14.66 3.09
N ALA A 316 5.54 -14.68 3.74
CA ALA A 316 4.80 -15.92 4.02
C ALA A 316 3.73 -16.13 2.94
N LYS A 317 3.20 -17.34 2.84
CA LYS A 317 2.06 -17.65 1.96
C LYS A 317 0.97 -18.31 2.77
N VAL A 318 -0.26 -17.84 2.59
CA VAL A 318 -1.46 -18.46 3.16
C VAL A 318 -2.36 -18.97 2.05
N LYS A 319 -3.02 -20.11 2.27
CA LYS A 319 -3.98 -20.63 1.29
C LYS A 319 -5.33 -19.98 1.49
N VAL A 320 -5.85 -19.38 0.42
CA VAL A 320 -7.17 -18.75 0.40
C VAL A 320 -8.03 -19.37 -0.70
N LYS A 321 -9.30 -19.64 -0.41
CA LYS A 321 -10.22 -20.29 -1.34
C LYS A 321 -10.72 -19.30 -2.38
N SER A 322 -10.75 -19.72 -3.65
CA SER A 322 -11.23 -18.91 -4.74
C SER A 322 -12.76 -18.87 -4.84
N ASN A 323 -13.28 -17.71 -5.29
CA ASN A 323 -14.70 -17.46 -5.55
C ASN A 323 -15.05 -17.86 -7.00
N ARG A 324 -14.98 -19.14 -7.31
CA ARG A 324 -15.33 -19.63 -8.65
C ARG A 324 -16.82 -19.50 -8.89
N GLY A 325 -17.17 -19.00 -10.07
CA GLY A 325 -18.56 -19.02 -10.52
C GLY A 325 -19.05 -20.45 -10.79
N ARG A 326 -20.35 -20.62 -10.76
CA ARG A 326 -21.00 -21.87 -11.20
C ARG A 326 -21.06 -21.90 -12.73
N PRO A 327 -21.00 -23.09 -13.37
CA PRO A 327 -21.05 -23.21 -14.83
C PRO A 327 -22.26 -22.49 -15.47
N GLU A 328 -23.42 -22.49 -14.79
CA GLU A 328 -24.66 -21.87 -15.28
C GLU A 328 -24.56 -20.34 -15.39
N GLN A 329 -23.58 -19.70 -14.68
CA GLN A 329 -23.38 -18.26 -14.72
C GLN A 329 -22.51 -17.82 -15.91
N LEU A 330 -21.78 -18.74 -16.57
CA LEU A 330 -20.84 -18.41 -17.64
C LEU A 330 -21.48 -17.70 -18.83
N PRO A 331 -22.62 -18.16 -19.39
CA PRO A 331 -23.24 -17.50 -20.56
C PRO A 331 -23.63 -16.04 -20.28
N GLU A 332 -24.17 -15.77 -19.09
CA GLU A 332 -24.57 -14.42 -18.72
C GLU A 332 -23.33 -13.54 -18.44
N ALA A 333 -22.29 -14.09 -17.83
CA ALA A 333 -21.02 -13.39 -17.63
C ALA A 333 -20.37 -13.00 -18.96
N GLU A 334 -20.38 -13.89 -19.95
CA GLU A 334 -19.88 -13.62 -21.30
C GLU A 334 -20.70 -12.50 -21.97
N ARG A 335 -22.03 -12.55 -21.86
CA ARG A 335 -22.94 -11.54 -22.39
C ARG A 335 -22.63 -10.15 -21.79
N ILE A 336 -22.53 -10.06 -20.47
CA ILE A 336 -22.25 -8.79 -19.77
C ILE A 336 -20.89 -8.23 -20.20
N VAL A 337 -19.84 -9.06 -20.26
CA VAL A 337 -18.50 -8.60 -20.68
C VAL A 337 -18.51 -8.17 -22.15
N ALA A 338 -19.24 -8.85 -23.04
CA ALA A 338 -19.39 -8.44 -24.42
C ALA A 338 -20.10 -7.09 -24.57
N LEU A 339 -21.18 -6.86 -23.83
CA LEU A 339 -21.90 -5.57 -23.79
C LEU A 339 -20.97 -4.45 -23.31
N HIS A 340 -20.20 -4.71 -22.26
CA HIS A 340 -19.23 -3.73 -21.76
C HIS A 340 -18.16 -3.40 -22.81
N ARG A 341 -17.57 -4.42 -23.45
CA ARG A 341 -16.52 -4.24 -24.48
C ARG A 341 -17.00 -3.49 -25.72
N SER A 342 -18.28 -3.67 -26.08
CA SER A 342 -18.90 -2.98 -27.23
C SER A 342 -19.48 -1.61 -26.89
N GLY A 343 -19.26 -1.08 -25.68
CA GLY A 343 -19.75 0.23 -25.24
C GLY A 343 -21.27 0.26 -24.97
N GLN A 344 -21.96 -0.90 -24.99
CA GLN A 344 -23.40 -1.00 -24.75
C GLN A 344 -23.76 -1.02 -23.25
N PHE A 345 -23.14 -0.11 -22.48
CA PHE A 345 -23.26 -0.08 -21.01
C PHE A 345 -24.71 0.06 -20.53
N ALA A 346 -25.58 0.73 -21.29
CA ALA A 346 -27.00 0.87 -20.99
C ALA A 346 -27.75 -0.47 -20.87
N LYS A 347 -27.32 -1.50 -21.62
CA LYS A 347 -27.94 -2.84 -21.66
C LYS A 347 -27.44 -3.78 -20.55
N ILE A 348 -26.45 -3.38 -19.77
CA ILE A 348 -25.94 -4.15 -18.63
C ILE A 348 -26.99 -4.10 -17.51
N PRO A 349 -27.25 -5.22 -16.79
CA PRO A 349 -28.19 -5.26 -15.69
C PRO A 349 -27.85 -4.26 -14.57
N GLY A 350 -28.89 -3.64 -14.00
CA GLY A 350 -28.81 -2.67 -12.92
C GLY A 350 -29.43 -1.32 -13.26
N ASP A 351 -30.04 -0.70 -12.27
CA ASP A 351 -30.76 0.58 -12.40
C ASP A 351 -29.80 1.79 -12.30
N THR A 352 -28.68 1.63 -11.57
CA THR A 352 -27.67 2.67 -11.38
C THR A 352 -26.34 2.31 -12.04
N GLY A 353 -25.50 3.32 -12.31
CA GLY A 353 -24.15 3.08 -12.83
C GLY A 353 -23.33 2.16 -11.93
N MET A 354 -23.49 2.26 -10.61
CA MET A 354 -22.77 1.41 -9.65
C MET A 354 -23.24 -0.04 -9.69
N GLN A 355 -24.56 -0.30 -9.85
CA GLN A 355 -25.07 -1.66 -10.01
C GLN A 355 -24.57 -2.31 -11.33
N LYS A 356 -24.54 -1.56 -12.43
CA LYS A 356 -23.96 -2.03 -13.71
C LYS A 356 -22.45 -2.32 -13.58
N THR A 357 -21.74 -1.50 -12.86
CA THR A 357 -20.33 -1.72 -12.53
C THR A 357 -20.13 -2.99 -11.71
N THR A 358 -21.02 -3.24 -10.73
CA THR A 358 -21.03 -4.47 -9.92
C THR A 358 -21.23 -5.69 -10.79
N ALA A 359 -22.25 -5.67 -11.69
CA ALA A 359 -22.50 -6.77 -12.62
C ALA A 359 -21.29 -7.05 -13.54
N CYS A 360 -20.59 -5.99 -14.00
CA CYS A 360 -19.36 -6.14 -14.78
C CYS A 360 -18.22 -6.76 -13.97
N ALA A 361 -18.05 -6.36 -12.71
CA ALA A 361 -17.02 -6.88 -11.85
C ALA A 361 -17.23 -8.36 -11.55
N GLU A 362 -18.47 -8.75 -11.23
CA GLU A 362 -18.86 -10.13 -11.01
C GLU A 362 -18.66 -10.99 -12.27
N ALA A 363 -19.14 -10.54 -13.42
CA ALA A 363 -18.99 -11.25 -14.68
C ALA A 363 -17.50 -11.48 -15.04
N ARG A 364 -16.66 -10.48 -14.84
CA ARG A 364 -15.20 -10.61 -15.05
C ARG A 364 -14.57 -11.62 -14.11
N ARG A 365 -14.93 -11.60 -12.82
CA ARG A 365 -14.48 -12.59 -11.84
C ARG A 365 -14.86 -14.01 -12.25
N ILE A 366 -16.13 -14.23 -12.62
CA ILE A 366 -16.63 -15.55 -13.05
C ILE A 366 -15.82 -16.07 -14.22
N LEU A 367 -15.59 -15.25 -15.26
CA LEU A 367 -14.81 -15.65 -16.43
C LEU A 367 -13.32 -15.86 -16.09
N GLN A 368 -12.74 -14.99 -15.26
CA GLN A 368 -11.34 -15.11 -14.83
C GLN A 368 -11.08 -16.42 -14.09
N LEU A 369 -12.03 -16.87 -13.27
CA LEU A 369 -11.88 -18.03 -12.41
C LEU A 369 -12.54 -19.29 -12.99
N ALA A 370 -13.13 -19.25 -14.19
CA ALA A 370 -13.80 -20.41 -14.81
C ALA A 370 -12.90 -21.66 -14.84
N ASN A 371 -11.63 -21.47 -15.22
CA ASN A 371 -10.60 -22.51 -15.23
C ASN A 371 -9.47 -22.19 -14.22
N GLY A 372 -9.76 -21.36 -13.22
CA GLY A 372 -8.79 -20.97 -12.20
C GLY A 372 -8.60 -22.04 -11.12
N PRO A 373 -7.62 -21.87 -10.24
CA PRO A 373 -7.36 -22.79 -9.12
C PRO A 373 -8.47 -22.70 -8.07
N ASP A 374 -8.67 -23.79 -7.30
CA ASP A 374 -9.59 -23.78 -6.16
C ASP A 374 -9.07 -22.97 -4.97
N TYR A 375 -7.73 -22.85 -4.86
CA TYR A 375 -7.04 -22.09 -3.84
C TYR A 375 -5.90 -21.29 -4.45
N PHE A 376 -5.63 -20.13 -3.88
CA PHE A 376 -4.45 -19.31 -4.16
C PHE A 376 -3.46 -19.41 -3.00
N ASP A 377 -2.16 -19.44 -3.33
CA ASP A 377 -1.09 -19.16 -2.39
C ASP A 377 -0.93 -17.64 -2.30
N PHE A 378 -1.55 -17.03 -1.28
CA PHE A 378 -1.63 -15.58 -1.11
C PHE A 378 -0.39 -15.07 -0.36
N PRO A 379 0.48 -14.23 -0.96
CA PRO A 379 1.71 -13.78 -0.34
C PRO A 379 1.47 -12.65 0.66
N LEU A 380 2.14 -12.72 1.80
CA LEU A 380 2.10 -11.73 2.88
C LEU A 380 3.51 -11.16 3.08
N SER A 381 3.71 -9.91 2.77
CA SER A 381 5.01 -9.23 2.90
C SER A 381 5.13 -8.53 4.24
N THR A 382 6.26 -8.67 4.93
CA THR A 382 6.52 -7.99 6.20
C THR A 382 7.97 -7.50 6.26
N VAL A 383 8.17 -6.27 6.74
CA VAL A 383 9.46 -5.69 7.09
C VAL A 383 9.37 -5.18 8.52
N THR A 384 10.39 -5.45 9.37
CA THR A 384 10.39 -5.07 10.78
C THR A 384 11.68 -4.36 11.18
N ILE A 385 11.58 -3.46 12.17
CA ILE A 385 12.71 -2.74 12.75
C ILE A 385 12.66 -2.96 14.28
N GLY A 386 13.52 -3.82 14.78
CA GLY A 386 13.53 -4.21 16.19
C GLY A 386 12.15 -4.73 16.65
N GLU A 387 11.72 -4.28 17.83
CA GLU A 387 10.38 -4.50 18.39
C GLU A 387 9.46 -3.29 18.18
N ALA A 388 10.00 -2.22 17.61
CA ALA A 388 9.32 -0.94 17.54
C ALA A 388 8.35 -0.85 16.36
N LEU A 389 8.77 -1.28 15.17
CA LEU A 389 8.06 -0.98 13.94
C LEU A 389 7.92 -2.22 13.05
N ALA A 390 6.71 -2.46 12.56
CA ALA A 390 6.44 -3.43 11.52
C ALA A 390 5.66 -2.78 10.37
N PHE A 391 6.07 -3.08 9.14
CA PHE A 391 5.30 -2.85 7.92
C PHE A 391 4.69 -4.18 7.49
N VAL A 392 3.37 -4.24 7.35
CA VAL A 392 2.64 -5.41 6.88
C VAL A 392 1.94 -5.08 5.58
N GLY A 393 2.21 -5.85 4.54
CA GLY A 393 1.79 -5.58 3.17
C GLY A 393 0.84 -6.63 2.62
N ILE A 394 -0.31 -6.17 2.14
CA ILE A 394 -1.36 -7.02 1.56
C ILE A 394 -1.46 -6.71 0.06
N PRO A 395 -1.31 -7.70 -0.83
CA PRO A 395 -1.40 -7.51 -2.28
C PRO A 395 -2.85 -7.45 -2.77
N GLY A 396 -3.52 -6.36 -2.49
CA GLY A 396 -4.91 -6.11 -2.84
C GLY A 396 -5.49 -4.91 -2.12
N GLU A 397 -6.80 -4.79 -2.16
CA GLU A 397 -7.58 -3.71 -1.55
C GLU A 397 -8.35 -4.24 -0.32
N PRO A 398 -7.64 -4.48 0.81
CA PRO A 398 -8.27 -4.96 2.03
C PRO A 398 -9.21 -3.90 2.61
N PHE A 399 -10.29 -4.36 3.24
CA PHE A 399 -11.18 -3.49 3.99
C PHE A 399 -10.49 -2.94 5.25
N THR A 400 -10.98 -1.82 5.76
CA THR A 400 -10.42 -1.14 6.95
C THR A 400 -10.29 -2.06 8.16
N GLY A 401 -11.20 -3.04 8.33
CA GLY A 401 -11.17 -4.03 9.39
C GLY A 401 -9.86 -4.82 9.50
N TYR A 402 -9.20 -5.11 8.38
CA TYR A 402 -7.87 -5.78 8.37
C TYR A 402 -6.82 -4.95 9.12
N GLY A 403 -6.73 -3.65 8.79
CA GLY A 403 -5.78 -2.74 9.42
C GLY A 403 -6.05 -2.56 10.90
N ILE A 404 -7.32 -2.33 11.26
CA ILE A 404 -7.75 -2.19 12.66
C ILE A 404 -7.37 -3.43 13.47
N SER A 405 -7.67 -4.63 12.96
CA SER A 405 -7.36 -5.90 13.61
C SER A 405 -5.86 -6.10 13.81
N MET A 406 -5.04 -5.88 12.78
CA MET A 406 -3.59 -6.05 12.84
C MET A 406 -2.94 -5.03 13.78
N LYS A 407 -3.32 -3.75 13.71
CA LYS A 407 -2.82 -2.70 14.63
C LYS A 407 -3.09 -3.03 16.09
N LYS A 408 -4.27 -3.60 16.39
CA LYS A 408 -4.69 -3.95 17.75
C LYS A 408 -3.99 -5.20 18.30
N ARG A 409 -3.66 -6.17 17.45
CA ARG A 409 -3.21 -7.52 17.85
C ARG A 409 -1.71 -7.74 17.67
N SER A 410 -1.04 -6.87 16.93
CA SER A 410 0.41 -6.96 16.68
C SER A 410 1.22 -6.81 17.97
N PRO A 411 2.32 -7.57 18.14
CA PRO A 411 3.24 -7.40 19.26
C PRO A 411 4.14 -6.16 19.13
N PHE A 412 4.24 -5.56 17.95
CA PHE A 412 5.08 -4.40 17.70
C PHE A 412 4.49 -3.12 18.26
N THR A 413 5.34 -2.19 18.71
CA THR A 413 4.89 -0.89 19.24
C THR A 413 4.05 -0.14 18.20
N MET A 414 4.44 -0.18 16.92
CA MET A 414 3.64 0.33 15.80
C MET A 414 3.63 -0.67 14.65
N THR A 415 2.45 -0.93 14.10
CA THR A 415 2.28 -1.70 12.88
C THR A 415 1.64 -0.82 11.81
N VAL A 416 2.39 -0.58 10.75
CA VAL A 416 1.94 0.13 9.54
C VAL A 416 1.38 -0.89 8.57
N SER A 417 0.07 -0.90 8.40
CA SER A 417 -0.60 -1.76 7.42
C SER A 417 -0.66 -1.06 6.08
N ALA A 418 -0.23 -1.73 5.01
CA ALA A 418 -0.22 -1.20 3.65
C ALA A 418 -1.05 -2.07 2.70
N CYS A 419 -1.84 -1.43 1.84
CA CYS A 419 -2.52 -2.09 0.74
C CYS A 419 -1.65 -2.16 -0.52
N LEU A 420 -2.02 -3.02 -1.47
CA LEU A 420 -1.44 -3.11 -2.82
C LEU A 420 0.08 -3.29 -2.82
N VAL A 421 0.57 -4.10 -1.87
CA VAL A 421 1.99 -4.36 -1.71
C VAL A 421 2.41 -5.53 -2.59
N ASN A 422 3.41 -5.28 -3.42
CA ASN A 422 4.02 -6.28 -4.31
C ASN A 422 3.00 -6.99 -5.25
N GLY A 423 1.82 -6.40 -5.48
CA GLY A 423 0.81 -6.99 -6.35
C GLY A 423 -0.63 -6.52 -6.07
N ASN A 424 -1.62 -7.11 -6.78
CA ASN A 424 -3.04 -6.78 -6.59
C ASN A 424 -3.97 -7.95 -6.95
N PHE A 425 -4.62 -8.54 -5.96
CA PHE A 425 -5.69 -9.53 -6.11
C PHE A 425 -7.11 -8.91 -6.12
N GLY A 426 -7.23 -7.59 -6.22
CA GLY A 426 -8.51 -6.88 -6.15
C GLY A 426 -9.01 -6.70 -4.72
N TYR A 427 -10.34 -6.58 -4.58
CA TYR A 427 -10.95 -6.36 -3.27
C TYR A 427 -10.85 -7.57 -2.35
N LEU A 428 -10.53 -7.28 -1.09
CA LEU A 428 -10.40 -8.26 -0.01
C LEU A 428 -11.39 -7.88 1.10
N PRO A 429 -12.67 -8.31 0.96
CA PRO A 429 -13.68 -8.05 1.97
C PRO A 429 -13.38 -8.77 3.28
N THR A 430 -13.90 -8.23 4.40
CA THR A 430 -13.91 -8.94 5.69
C THR A 430 -14.84 -10.16 5.62
N ASP A 431 -14.64 -11.12 6.51
CA ASP A 431 -15.49 -12.32 6.57
C ASP A 431 -16.95 -11.96 6.84
N GLU A 432 -17.20 -10.90 7.64
CA GLU A 432 -18.55 -10.39 7.86
C GLU A 432 -19.16 -9.78 6.59
N ALA A 433 -18.35 -9.09 5.78
CA ALA A 433 -18.82 -8.46 4.55
C ALA A 433 -19.29 -9.47 3.49
N PHE A 434 -18.77 -10.71 3.48
CA PHE A 434 -19.22 -11.75 2.57
C PHE A 434 -20.66 -12.25 2.84
N LYS A 435 -21.22 -11.97 4.01
CA LYS A 435 -22.62 -12.25 4.33
C LYS A 435 -23.58 -11.32 3.62
N GLU A 436 -23.06 -10.24 3.03
CA GLU A 436 -23.82 -9.23 2.31
C GLU A 436 -23.35 -9.13 0.85
N THR A 437 -24.26 -8.77 -0.05
CA THR A 437 -23.93 -8.49 -1.44
C THR A 437 -23.26 -7.12 -1.57
N GLY A 438 -22.74 -6.79 -2.76
CA GLY A 438 -22.17 -5.47 -3.07
C GLY A 438 -21.02 -5.58 -4.06
N TYR A 439 -20.55 -4.43 -4.53
CA TYR A 439 -19.53 -4.33 -5.57
C TYR A 439 -18.24 -5.08 -5.19
N GLU A 440 -17.75 -4.84 -3.98
CA GLU A 440 -16.49 -5.38 -3.52
C GLU A 440 -16.56 -6.90 -3.29
N THR A 441 -17.66 -7.39 -2.71
CA THR A 441 -17.85 -8.82 -2.42
C THR A 441 -18.13 -9.64 -3.68
N GLN A 442 -18.95 -9.13 -4.59
CA GLN A 442 -19.24 -9.79 -5.86
C GLN A 442 -18.06 -9.79 -6.82
N GLY A 443 -17.23 -8.74 -6.76
CA GLY A 443 -15.99 -8.64 -7.55
C GLY A 443 -14.79 -9.36 -6.95
N SER A 444 -14.84 -9.79 -5.68
CA SER A 444 -13.73 -10.45 -4.99
C SER A 444 -13.40 -11.81 -5.59
N LEU A 445 -12.11 -12.08 -5.80
CA LEU A 445 -11.62 -13.40 -6.26
C LEU A 445 -11.74 -14.50 -5.20
N PHE A 446 -12.14 -14.17 -3.97
CA PHE A 446 -12.11 -15.02 -2.79
C PHE A 446 -13.51 -15.13 -2.14
N VAL A 447 -13.62 -16.05 -1.20
CA VAL A 447 -14.81 -16.27 -0.38
C VAL A 447 -14.50 -16.02 1.10
N GLU A 448 -15.51 -16.15 1.96
CA GLU A 448 -15.39 -16.10 3.43
C GLU A 448 -14.25 -17.01 3.95
N GLY A 449 -13.57 -16.59 5.01
CA GLY A 449 -12.33 -17.17 5.54
C GLY A 449 -11.07 -16.45 5.06
N LEU A 450 -11.21 -15.50 4.12
CA LEU A 450 -10.12 -14.70 3.58
C LEU A 450 -9.47 -13.81 4.64
N GLU A 451 -10.28 -13.02 5.36
CA GLU A 451 -9.80 -12.11 6.41
C GLU A 451 -9.03 -12.86 7.48
N LYS A 452 -9.64 -13.93 7.99
CA LYS A 452 -9.00 -14.78 9.01
C LYS A 452 -7.65 -15.29 8.51
N ALA A 453 -7.57 -15.84 7.29
CA ALA A 453 -6.32 -16.39 6.77
C ALA A 453 -5.21 -15.32 6.65
N ILE A 454 -5.54 -14.12 6.16
CA ILE A 454 -4.57 -13.04 5.98
C ILE A 454 -4.13 -12.45 7.33
N VAL A 455 -5.07 -12.14 8.21
CA VAL A 455 -4.77 -11.53 9.51
C VAL A 455 -3.97 -12.47 10.40
N GLU A 456 -4.42 -13.74 10.55
CA GLU A 456 -3.68 -14.72 11.36
C GLU A 456 -2.30 -15.01 10.75
N GLY A 457 -2.20 -15.17 9.42
CA GLY A 457 -0.93 -15.37 8.76
C GLY A 457 0.08 -14.24 8.98
N HIS A 458 -0.38 -12.97 8.96
CA HIS A 458 0.48 -11.85 9.33
C HIS A 458 0.85 -11.85 10.81
N LEU A 459 -0.07 -12.15 11.72
CA LEU A 459 0.23 -12.19 13.16
C LEU A 459 1.24 -13.28 13.50
N GLU A 460 1.11 -14.48 12.92
CA GLU A 460 2.09 -15.54 13.06
C GLU A 460 3.48 -15.12 12.54
N GLN A 461 3.51 -14.42 11.41
CA GLN A 461 4.75 -13.88 10.83
C GLN A 461 5.37 -12.81 11.72
N LEU A 462 4.55 -11.88 12.25
CA LEU A 462 4.98 -10.84 13.19
C LEU A 462 5.53 -11.43 14.49
N GLU A 463 4.84 -12.41 15.09
CA GLU A 463 5.33 -13.07 16.29
C GLU A 463 6.67 -13.77 16.07
N ARG A 464 6.86 -14.44 14.92
CA ARG A 464 8.12 -15.08 14.57
C ARG A 464 9.24 -14.07 14.45
N LEU A 465 9.01 -12.97 13.73
CA LEU A 465 10.01 -11.90 13.55
C LEU A 465 10.31 -11.17 14.86
N PHE A 466 9.31 -10.98 15.72
CA PHE A 466 9.47 -10.39 17.04
C PHE A 466 10.32 -11.23 17.99
N LYS A 467 10.24 -12.58 17.90
CA LYS A 467 11.04 -13.51 18.71
C LYS A 467 12.49 -13.72 18.21
N ASN A 468 12.75 -13.48 16.93
CA ASN A 468 14.07 -13.66 16.28
C ASN A 468 14.95 -12.40 16.36
N LYS A 469 15.06 -11.80 17.53
CA LYS A 469 15.79 -10.55 17.82
C LYS A 469 17.28 -10.60 17.56
#